data_5a84e9b21f24527f0f2f55c168ef7bd5
#
_entry.id   5a84e9b21f24527f0f2f55c168ef7bd5
#
_cell.length_a   1.000
_cell.length_b   1.000
_cell.length_c   1.000
_cell.angle_alpha   90.00
_cell.angle_beta   90.00
_cell.angle_gamma   90.00
#
_symmetry.space_group_name_H-M   'P 1'
#
loop_
_entity.id
_entity.type
_entity.pdbx_description
1 polymer ?
#
loop_
_entity_poly.entity_id
_entity_poly.type
_entity_poly.pdbx_seq_one_letter_code
_entity_poly.pdbx_strand_id
1 'polypeptide(L)'
;MKVLLINPPQVFYPGSDAPAGNLPLGLMCIAAVLDKAGYKVEILDAFMIDAVFRKVNDALEVGMPYAKIREEIQRRKPDIVGIANPFTCQTDNAIKVANVVKEVDPAVLTIVGGPHVTVVPAEFLEEAKSVDIAVIGEGEYTILDIASFVEGRKDIGNVQGIAYRKKNRIVLNQPRPFIKNLDKLPYPAYHLVDMEQYLNPKNIEYRSFKNRAISMVTSRGCPFNCCFCSVHLHMGKMFRAHSANYVVNHIEYVISKYRVKTIFFEDDNLTFDLKRFETICDKIIEKGLKFNWETPNGIRADYLTFSLLKKMKKSGCQSVFFGIESGDQYVLDNVIGKSLKLKDVVKVAKMCKDIGLKTGAFYIIGFPGEKKENMLRTVELALRLKKKFDVGMHLFFATPSYGTRLYEECKRKGYIKGDLSPRAFAEVRQSRGMPLIETEDFLSSEVKEIAVMANREYKKLSLINHIKNPAYVLKTALNHPKIIVKYIKSLKSA
;
A
#
# COMPACT_ATOMS: atom_id res chain seq x y z
N MET A 1 -29.32 11.05 -8.65
CA MET A 1 -28.44 11.01 -7.47
C MET A 1 -27.00 11.28 -7.89
N LYS A 2 -26.25 12.06 -7.12
CA LYS A 2 -24.87 12.43 -7.36
C LYS A 2 -23.97 11.93 -6.23
N VAL A 3 -22.88 11.24 -6.58
CA VAL A 3 -21.89 10.71 -5.63
C VAL A 3 -20.56 11.44 -5.80
N LEU A 4 -20.01 11.94 -4.70
CA LEU A 4 -18.68 12.51 -4.66
C LEU A 4 -17.75 11.58 -3.85
N LEU A 5 -16.68 11.11 -4.47
CA LEU A 5 -15.67 10.30 -3.80
C LEU A 5 -14.43 11.17 -3.49
N ILE A 6 -13.99 11.18 -2.24
CA ILE A 6 -12.92 12.05 -1.78
C ILE A 6 -11.73 11.22 -1.28
N ASN A 7 -10.55 11.47 -1.84
CA ASN A 7 -9.27 11.06 -1.26
C ASN A 7 -8.77 12.20 -0.35
N PRO A 8 -8.70 12.01 0.99
CA PRO A 8 -8.36 13.09 1.91
C PRO A 8 -6.94 13.61 1.77
N PRO A 9 -6.61 14.84 2.23
CA PRO A 9 -5.26 15.27 2.51
C PRO A 9 -4.54 14.26 3.42
N GLN A 10 -3.20 14.21 3.38
CA GLN A 10 -2.41 13.26 4.16
C GLN A 10 -1.43 13.98 5.08
N VAL A 11 -1.15 13.36 6.23
CA VAL A 11 -0.16 13.85 7.20
C VAL A 11 1.08 12.97 7.16
N PHE A 12 2.24 13.63 7.10
CA PHE A 12 3.57 13.02 7.11
C PHE A 12 4.33 13.48 8.35
N TYR A 13 4.72 12.54 9.19
CA TYR A 13 5.43 12.82 10.43
C TYR A 13 6.95 12.92 10.21
N PRO A 14 7.71 13.53 11.15
CA PRO A 14 9.15 13.66 11.04
C PRO A 14 9.83 12.32 10.74
N GLY A 15 10.66 12.34 9.70
CA GLY A 15 11.33 11.12 9.24
C GLY A 15 10.55 10.30 8.22
N SER A 16 9.33 10.67 7.87
CA SER A 16 8.58 10.09 6.76
C SER A 16 9.29 10.28 5.41
N ASP A 17 9.06 9.35 4.48
CA ASP A 17 9.44 9.58 3.08
C ASP A 17 8.69 10.81 2.53
N ALA A 18 9.25 11.40 1.48
CA ALA A 18 8.58 12.50 0.79
C ALA A 18 7.18 12.05 0.33
N PRO A 19 6.17 12.95 0.38
CA PRO A 19 4.85 12.67 -0.15
C PRO A 19 4.95 12.18 -1.59
N ALA A 20 4.39 10.99 -1.84
CA ALA A 20 4.36 10.43 -3.18
C ALA A 20 2.91 10.32 -3.66
N GLY A 21 2.60 10.96 -4.76
CA GLY A 21 1.29 10.88 -5.39
C GLY A 21 1.06 9.52 -6.04
N ASN A 22 -0.05 8.88 -5.71
CA ASN A 22 -0.52 7.67 -6.36
C ASN A 22 -1.96 7.87 -6.82
N LEU A 23 -2.36 7.19 -7.90
CA LEU A 23 -3.77 7.13 -8.27
C LEU A 23 -4.61 6.60 -7.11
N PRO A 24 -5.77 7.21 -6.79
CA PRO A 24 -6.67 6.71 -5.76
C PRO A 24 -7.46 5.49 -6.27
N LEU A 25 -6.75 4.39 -6.57
CA LEU A 25 -7.29 3.21 -7.27
C LEU A 25 -8.56 2.66 -6.63
N GLY A 26 -8.63 2.60 -5.30
CA GLY A 26 -9.84 2.13 -4.60
C GLY A 26 -11.06 2.96 -4.94
N LEU A 27 -10.94 4.30 -4.92
CA LEU A 27 -12.03 5.20 -5.30
C LEU A 27 -12.34 5.11 -6.80
N MET A 28 -11.32 4.94 -7.64
CA MET A 28 -11.52 4.78 -9.08
C MET A 28 -12.23 3.47 -9.43
N CYS A 29 -12.01 2.38 -8.69
CA CYS A 29 -12.76 1.13 -8.86
C CYS A 29 -14.24 1.29 -8.44
N ILE A 30 -14.48 1.95 -7.32
CA ILE A 30 -15.83 2.27 -6.83
C ILE A 30 -16.54 3.18 -7.83
N ALA A 31 -15.86 4.23 -8.31
CA ALA A 31 -16.41 5.15 -9.31
C ALA A 31 -16.78 4.42 -10.61
N ALA A 32 -15.95 3.50 -11.06
CA ALA A 32 -16.18 2.74 -12.29
C ALA A 32 -17.45 1.89 -12.25
N VAL A 33 -17.77 1.31 -11.08
CA VAL A 33 -19.03 0.53 -10.92
C VAL A 33 -20.25 1.44 -10.85
N LEU A 34 -20.14 2.60 -10.18
CA LEU A 34 -21.20 3.61 -10.13
C LEU A 34 -21.49 4.19 -11.53
N ASP A 35 -20.45 4.57 -12.25
CA ASP A 35 -20.53 5.12 -13.60
C ASP A 35 -21.17 4.10 -14.58
N LYS A 36 -20.71 2.84 -14.54
CA LYS A 36 -21.31 1.74 -15.30
C LYS A 36 -22.79 1.51 -14.98
N ALA A 37 -23.20 1.78 -13.73
CA ALA A 37 -24.60 1.69 -13.30
C ALA A 37 -25.44 2.95 -13.63
N GLY A 38 -24.85 3.97 -14.27
CA GLY A 38 -25.53 5.18 -14.72
C GLY A 38 -25.64 6.27 -13.65
N TYR A 39 -24.92 6.16 -12.51
CA TYR A 39 -24.90 7.22 -11.51
C TYR A 39 -23.95 8.35 -11.90
N LYS A 40 -24.32 9.59 -11.56
CA LYS A 40 -23.40 10.71 -11.68
C LYS A 40 -22.36 10.64 -10.56
N VAL A 41 -21.12 10.30 -10.90
CA VAL A 41 -20.02 10.15 -9.95
C VAL A 41 -18.88 11.10 -10.30
N GLU A 42 -18.29 11.69 -9.27
CA GLU A 42 -17.11 12.55 -9.39
C GLU A 42 -16.06 12.11 -8.34
N ILE A 43 -14.78 12.30 -8.67
CA ILE A 43 -13.67 12.07 -7.75
C ILE A 43 -13.01 13.42 -7.41
N LEU A 44 -12.80 13.68 -6.13
CA LEU A 44 -12.00 14.79 -5.61
C LEU A 44 -10.77 14.20 -4.91
N ASP A 45 -9.64 14.18 -5.59
CA ASP A 45 -8.38 13.80 -4.94
C ASP A 45 -7.79 15.02 -4.22
N ALA A 46 -8.25 15.24 -2.99
CA ALA A 46 -7.79 16.36 -2.17
C ALA A 46 -6.35 16.20 -1.66
N PHE A 47 -5.72 15.04 -1.87
CA PHE A 47 -4.29 14.87 -1.63
C PHE A 47 -3.44 15.42 -2.78
N MET A 48 -3.88 15.24 -4.03
CA MET A 48 -3.11 15.60 -5.22
C MET A 48 -3.48 16.95 -5.82
N ILE A 49 -4.79 17.26 -5.86
CA ILE A 49 -5.31 18.45 -6.54
C ILE A 49 -5.15 19.66 -5.63
N ASP A 50 -4.56 20.75 -6.17
CA ASP A 50 -4.30 22.00 -5.44
C ASP A 50 -3.61 21.79 -4.10
N ALA A 51 -2.73 20.80 -4.05
CA ALA A 51 -2.02 20.43 -2.84
C ALA A 51 -1.11 21.54 -2.35
N VAL A 52 -1.29 21.92 -1.09
CA VAL A 52 -0.38 22.77 -0.34
C VAL A 52 0.32 21.98 0.75
N PHE A 53 1.55 22.38 1.04
CA PHE A 53 2.37 21.79 2.09
C PHE A 53 2.26 22.66 3.32
N ARG A 54 1.57 22.18 4.36
CA ARG A 54 1.35 22.93 5.61
C ARG A 54 2.04 22.25 6.77
N LYS A 55 2.87 22.99 7.48
CA LYS A 55 3.44 22.52 8.74
C LYS A 55 2.37 22.62 9.83
N VAL A 56 2.03 21.50 10.45
CA VAL A 56 1.09 21.40 11.58
C VAL A 56 1.86 20.77 12.73
N ASN A 57 2.21 21.56 13.73
CA ASN A 57 3.16 21.19 14.79
C ASN A 57 4.50 20.74 14.19
N ASP A 58 4.90 19.50 14.41
CA ASP A 58 6.10 18.87 13.86
C ASP A 58 5.84 18.06 12.57
N ALA A 59 4.57 17.90 12.17
CA ALA A 59 4.15 17.13 11.00
C ALA A 59 3.96 18.03 9.77
N LEU A 60 3.96 17.41 8.59
CA LEU A 60 3.66 18.03 7.31
C LEU A 60 2.33 17.51 6.79
N GLU A 61 1.30 18.35 6.77
CA GLU A 61 0.05 18.06 6.10
C GLU A 61 0.15 18.48 4.63
N VAL A 62 -0.20 17.56 3.74
CA VAL A 62 -0.14 17.74 2.29
C VAL A 62 -1.50 17.50 1.68
N GLY A 63 -1.98 18.45 0.89
CA GLY A 63 -3.24 18.34 0.19
C GLY A 63 -4.00 19.67 0.13
N MET A 64 -5.22 19.59 -0.40
CA MET A 64 -6.15 20.70 -0.52
C MET A 64 -6.55 21.23 0.85
N PRO A 65 -6.55 22.57 1.08
CA PRO A 65 -7.07 23.14 2.32
C PRO A 65 -8.53 22.75 2.58
N TYR A 66 -8.89 22.48 3.85
CA TYR A 66 -10.27 22.08 4.20
C TYR A 66 -11.33 23.13 3.81
N ALA A 67 -10.99 24.42 3.84
CA ALA A 67 -11.85 25.48 3.34
C ALA A 67 -12.20 25.28 1.85
N LYS A 68 -11.20 24.89 1.03
CA LYS A 68 -11.43 24.62 -0.39
C LYS A 68 -12.18 23.32 -0.62
N ILE A 69 -11.97 22.29 0.21
CA ILE A 69 -12.79 21.06 0.19
C ILE A 69 -14.25 21.42 0.46
N ARG A 70 -14.52 22.33 1.42
CA ARG A 70 -15.87 22.86 1.70
C ARG A 70 -16.50 23.50 0.46
N GLU A 71 -15.78 24.41 -0.20
CA GLU A 71 -16.23 25.07 -1.43
C GLU A 71 -16.56 24.05 -2.53
N GLU A 72 -15.71 23.04 -2.71
CA GLU A 72 -15.92 21.97 -3.69
C GLU A 72 -17.17 21.14 -3.38
N ILE A 73 -17.44 20.82 -2.12
CA ILE A 73 -18.66 20.10 -1.71
C ILE A 73 -19.89 20.98 -1.96
N GLN A 74 -19.87 22.26 -1.56
CA GLN A 74 -20.96 23.22 -1.79
C GLN A 74 -21.28 23.39 -3.28
N ARG A 75 -20.24 23.51 -4.12
CA ARG A 75 -20.37 23.66 -5.57
C ARG A 75 -20.95 22.41 -6.23
N ARG A 76 -20.53 21.23 -5.79
CA ARG A 76 -20.92 19.95 -6.39
C ARG A 76 -22.28 19.46 -5.91
N LYS A 77 -22.70 19.81 -4.71
CA LYS A 77 -23.99 19.40 -4.10
C LYS A 77 -24.24 17.89 -4.22
N PRO A 78 -23.39 17.04 -3.63
CA PRO A 78 -23.58 15.60 -3.68
C PRO A 78 -24.69 15.13 -2.75
N ASP A 79 -25.37 14.04 -3.11
CA ASP A 79 -26.30 13.31 -2.23
C ASP A 79 -25.53 12.35 -1.30
N ILE A 80 -24.41 11.81 -1.81
CA ILE A 80 -23.52 10.90 -1.09
C ILE A 80 -22.08 11.40 -1.21
N VAL A 81 -21.36 11.41 -0.08
CA VAL A 81 -19.89 11.58 -0.05
C VAL A 81 -19.25 10.32 0.47
N GLY A 82 -18.42 9.68 -0.37
CA GLY A 82 -17.59 8.54 -0.01
C GLY A 82 -16.14 8.97 0.23
N ILE A 83 -15.58 8.68 1.39
CA ILE A 83 -14.25 9.10 1.80
C ILE A 83 -13.34 7.88 1.95
N ALA A 84 -12.13 7.94 1.36
CA ALA A 84 -11.14 6.88 1.51
C ALA A 84 -10.40 6.98 2.85
N ASN A 85 -10.21 5.83 3.53
CA ASN A 85 -9.29 5.67 4.65
C ASN A 85 -8.34 4.48 4.41
N PRO A 86 -7.32 4.64 3.54
CA PRO A 86 -6.47 3.54 3.12
C PRO A 86 -5.50 3.06 4.21
N PHE A 87 -5.19 3.90 5.20
CA PHE A 87 -4.21 3.60 6.22
C PHE A 87 -4.66 4.12 7.59
N THR A 88 -4.37 3.36 8.65
CA THR A 88 -4.61 3.79 10.05
C THR A 88 -4.01 5.17 10.35
N CYS A 89 -2.81 5.44 9.87
CA CYS A 89 -2.13 6.72 10.08
C CYS A 89 -2.79 7.94 9.40
N GLN A 90 -3.83 7.74 8.59
CA GLN A 90 -4.57 8.82 7.90
C GLN A 90 -6.03 8.94 8.38
N THR A 91 -6.40 8.23 9.44
CA THR A 91 -7.79 8.21 9.96
C THR A 91 -8.29 9.59 10.34
N ASP A 92 -7.47 10.39 11.04
CA ASP A 92 -7.85 11.75 11.46
C ASP A 92 -8.23 12.64 10.28
N ASN A 93 -7.57 12.47 9.14
CA ASN A 93 -7.84 13.27 7.95
C ASN A 93 -9.16 12.86 7.27
N ALA A 94 -9.48 11.56 7.29
CA ALA A 94 -10.78 11.09 6.82
C ALA A 94 -11.92 11.65 7.70
N ILE A 95 -11.74 11.65 9.02
CA ILE A 95 -12.71 12.22 9.98
C ILE A 95 -12.87 13.74 9.77
N LYS A 96 -11.76 14.47 9.59
CA LYS A 96 -11.82 15.92 9.31
C LYS A 96 -12.60 16.22 8.03
N VAL A 97 -12.42 15.45 6.96
CA VAL A 97 -13.21 15.62 5.74
C VAL A 97 -14.68 15.30 6.00
N ALA A 98 -15.01 14.25 6.77
CA ALA A 98 -16.38 13.94 7.14
C ALA A 98 -17.05 15.08 7.95
N ASN A 99 -16.30 15.72 8.86
CA ASN A 99 -16.77 16.90 9.58
C ASN A 99 -17.12 18.05 8.62
N VAL A 100 -16.24 18.34 7.66
CA VAL A 100 -16.49 19.37 6.63
C VAL A 100 -17.76 19.06 5.81
N VAL A 101 -18.02 17.80 5.47
CA VAL A 101 -19.25 17.40 4.78
C VAL A 101 -20.48 17.78 5.61
N LYS A 102 -20.52 17.41 6.90
CA LYS A 102 -21.65 17.68 7.78
C LYS A 102 -21.82 19.16 8.13
N GLU A 103 -20.74 19.94 8.11
CA GLU A 103 -20.79 21.40 8.26
C GLU A 103 -21.39 22.09 7.03
N VAL A 104 -21.19 21.51 5.82
CA VAL A 104 -21.81 22.02 4.59
C VAL A 104 -23.27 21.67 4.53
N ASP A 105 -23.62 20.42 4.73
CA ASP A 105 -24.99 19.93 4.73
C ASP A 105 -25.10 18.64 5.57
N PRO A 106 -25.77 18.69 6.73
CA PRO A 106 -25.99 17.51 7.57
C PRO A 106 -26.78 16.37 6.91
N ALA A 107 -27.56 16.69 5.85
CA ALA A 107 -28.38 15.69 5.15
C ALA A 107 -27.56 14.84 4.15
N VAL A 108 -26.37 15.26 3.75
CA VAL A 108 -25.50 14.48 2.87
C VAL A 108 -25.08 13.18 3.55
N LEU A 109 -25.35 12.04 2.92
CA LEU A 109 -24.93 10.75 3.43
C LEU A 109 -23.40 10.61 3.35
N THR A 110 -22.74 10.52 4.52
CA THR A 110 -21.27 10.46 4.63
C THR A 110 -20.82 9.04 4.89
N ILE A 111 -20.00 8.49 3.99
CA ILE A 111 -19.55 7.11 3.99
C ILE A 111 -18.03 7.10 4.07
N VAL A 112 -17.45 6.24 4.90
CA VAL A 112 -15.99 5.99 4.90
C VAL A 112 -15.72 4.52 4.64
N GLY A 113 -14.71 4.22 3.84
CA GLY A 113 -14.26 2.88 3.56
C GLY A 113 -12.75 2.76 3.44
N GLY A 114 -12.25 1.54 3.54
CA GLY A 114 -10.83 1.21 3.44
C GLY A 114 -10.38 0.19 4.47
N PRO A 115 -9.10 -0.23 4.45
CA PRO A 115 -8.58 -1.29 5.31
C PRO A 115 -8.76 -1.02 6.80
N HIS A 116 -8.48 0.19 7.27
CA HIS A 116 -8.64 0.51 8.70
C HIS A 116 -10.09 0.36 9.16
N VAL A 117 -11.00 1.00 8.45
CA VAL A 117 -12.45 0.97 8.76
C VAL A 117 -13.00 -0.46 8.67
N THR A 118 -12.49 -1.27 7.76
CA THR A 118 -12.87 -2.69 7.63
C THR A 118 -12.53 -3.49 8.89
N VAL A 119 -11.41 -3.19 9.53
CA VAL A 119 -10.92 -3.97 10.69
C VAL A 119 -11.55 -3.53 11.99
N VAL A 120 -11.82 -2.23 12.16
CA VAL A 120 -12.35 -1.64 13.40
C VAL A 120 -13.58 -0.75 13.12
N PRO A 121 -14.65 -1.28 12.48
CA PRO A 121 -15.76 -0.46 11.98
C PRO A 121 -16.59 0.18 13.10
N ALA A 122 -16.77 -0.50 14.24
CA ALA A 122 -17.56 0.00 15.36
C ALA A 122 -16.80 1.10 16.09
N GLU A 123 -15.56 0.83 16.47
CA GLU A 123 -14.66 1.78 17.13
C GLU A 123 -14.47 3.04 16.27
N PHE A 124 -14.28 2.85 14.96
CA PHE A 124 -14.18 3.97 14.03
C PHE A 124 -15.45 4.84 14.04
N LEU A 125 -16.64 4.25 13.99
CA LEU A 125 -17.89 5.01 14.06
C LEU A 125 -18.11 5.63 15.45
N GLU A 126 -17.64 5.03 16.54
CA GLU A 126 -17.70 5.64 17.87
C GLU A 126 -16.90 6.94 17.92
N GLU A 127 -15.76 7.00 17.29
CA GLU A 127 -14.90 8.18 17.18
C GLU A 127 -15.44 9.19 16.15
N ALA A 128 -15.78 8.72 14.95
CA ALA A 128 -16.16 9.54 13.78
C ALA A 128 -17.67 9.86 13.76
N LYS A 129 -18.14 10.79 14.61
CA LYS A 129 -19.58 11.12 14.73
C LYS A 129 -20.20 11.69 13.44
N SER A 130 -19.40 12.26 12.56
CA SER A 130 -19.83 12.82 11.28
C SER A 130 -19.94 11.77 10.15
N VAL A 131 -19.64 10.50 10.46
CA VAL A 131 -19.77 9.40 9.52
C VAL A 131 -21.05 8.63 9.79
N ASP A 132 -21.87 8.45 8.75
CA ASP A 132 -23.15 7.72 8.85
C ASP A 132 -22.92 6.20 8.65
N ILE A 133 -22.05 5.83 7.68
CA ILE A 133 -21.81 4.44 7.28
C ILE A 133 -20.30 4.17 7.16
N ALA A 134 -19.85 3.10 7.78
CA ALA A 134 -18.54 2.48 7.59
C ALA A 134 -18.68 1.27 6.64
N VAL A 135 -17.95 1.28 5.52
CA VAL A 135 -17.96 0.18 4.54
C VAL A 135 -16.90 -0.84 4.90
N ILE A 136 -17.29 -2.10 5.00
CA ILE A 136 -16.47 -3.24 5.42
C ILE A 136 -16.15 -4.11 4.21
N GLY A 137 -14.86 -4.36 3.94
CA GLY A 137 -14.39 -5.19 2.83
C GLY A 137 -14.42 -4.46 1.48
N GLU A 138 -14.77 -5.19 0.42
CA GLU A 138 -14.81 -4.65 -0.94
C GLU A 138 -16.01 -3.73 -1.15
N GLY A 139 -15.74 -2.49 -1.57
CA GLY A 139 -16.75 -1.43 -1.65
C GLY A 139 -17.57 -1.41 -2.94
N GLU A 140 -17.14 -2.08 -4.02
CA GLU A 140 -17.70 -1.92 -5.36
C GLU A 140 -19.19 -2.26 -5.44
N TYR A 141 -19.63 -3.37 -4.88
CA TYR A 141 -21.07 -3.71 -4.85
C TYR A 141 -21.78 -3.15 -3.63
N THR A 142 -21.04 -2.86 -2.56
CA THR A 142 -21.63 -2.23 -1.38
C THR A 142 -22.12 -0.81 -1.69
N ILE A 143 -21.38 -0.03 -2.48
CA ILE A 143 -21.80 1.32 -2.85
C ILE A 143 -23.04 1.33 -3.72
N LEU A 144 -23.25 0.32 -4.59
CA LEU A 144 -24.47 0.19 -5.38
C LEU A 144 -25.70 -0.12 -4.50
N ASP A 145 -25.52 -0.94 -3.47
CA ASP A 145 -26.57 -1.21 -2.50
C ASP A 145 -26.89 0.03 -1.64
N ILE A 146 -25.89 0.81 -1.25
CA ILE A 146 -26.07 2.08 -0.55
C ILE A 146 -26.80 3.10 -1.45
N ALA A 147 -26.41 3.17 -2.71
CA ALA A 147 -27.12 4.00 -3.69
C ALA A 147 -28.59 3.62 -3.82
N SER A 148 -28.89 2.32 -3.88
CA SER A 148 -30.26 1.81 -3.89
C SER A 148 -31.03 2.11 -2.60
N PHE A 149 -30.35 2.14 -1.45
CA PHE A 149 -30.94 2.55 -0.18
C PHE A 149 -31.34 4.05 -0.22
N VAL A 150 -30.45 4.93 -0.67
CA VAL A 150 -30.75 6.37 -0.78
C VAL A 150 -31.92 6.66 -1.71
N GLU A 151 -32.07 5.86 -2.76
CA GLU A 151 -33.21 5.94 -3.70
C GLU A 151 -34.48 5.25 -3.19
N GLY A 152 -34.51 4.75 -1.96
CA GLY A 152 -35.68 4.09 -1.37
C GLY A 152 -35.99 2.69 -1.94
N ARG A 153 -35.07 2.11 -2.74
CA ARG A 153 -35.25 0.79 -3.36
C ARG A 153 -34.76 -0.36 -2.48
N LYS A 154 -34.03 -0.07 -1.40
CA LYS A 154 -33.47 -1.06 -0.47
C LYS A 154 -33.52 -0.55 0.96
N ASP A 155 -33.79 -1.42 1.93
CA ASP A 155 -33.65 -1.10 3.37
C ASP A 155 -32.19 -1.16 3.78
N ILE A 156 -31.73 -0.26 4.66
CA ILE A 156 -30.34 -0.20 5.12
C ILE A 156 -29.94 -1.48 5.86
N GLY A 157 -30.86 -2.14 6.57
CA GLY A 157 -30.62 -3.41 7.25
C GLY A 157 -30.26 -4.55 6.32
N ASN A 158 -30.61 -4.43 5.01
CA ASN A 158 -30.31 -5.41 3.97
C ASN A 158 -29.04 -5.07 3.15
N VAL A 159 -28.35 -3.97 3.46
CA VAL A 159 -27.07 -3.63 2.82
C VAL A 159 -25.95 -4.43 3.49
N GLN A 160 -25.40 -5.41 2.78
CA GLN A 160 -24.31 -6.21 3.31
C GLN A 160 -22.98 -5.45 3.35
N GLY A 161 -22.11 -5.79 4.31
CA GLY A 161 -20.75 -5.26 4.40
C GLY A 161 -20.71 -3.81 4.86
N ILE A 162 -21.58 -3.43 5.79
CA ILE A 162 -21.57 -2.10 6.41
C ILE A 162 -21.73 -2.19 7.92
N ALA A 163 -21.20 -1.18 8.61
CA ALA A 163 -21.65 -0.75 9.91
C ALA A 163 -22.28 0.65 9.78
N TYR A 164 -23.33 0.93 10.54
CA TYR A 164 -24.01 2.22 10.45
C TYR A 164 -24.59 2.63 11.78
N ARG A 165 -24.89 3.93 11.93
CA ARG A 165 -25.49 4.50 13.13
C ARG A 165 -27.01 4.46 13.04
N LYS A 166 -27.63 3.81 14.01
CA LYS A 166 -29.08 3.79 14.18
C LYS A 166 -29.43 4.35 15.55
N LYS A 167 -29.93 5.59 15.60
CA LYS A 167 -30.08 6.36 16.84
C LYS A 167 -28.75 6.42 17.58
N ASN A 168 -28.66 5.94 18.81
CA ASN A 168 -27.46 5.94 19.65
C ASN A 168 -26.68 4.59 19.62
N ARG A 169 -26.96 3.72 18.65
CA ARG A 169 -26.30 2.40 18.55
C ARG A 169 -25.62 2.24 17.21
N ILE A 170 -24.50 1.53 17.19
CA ILE A 170 -23.84 1.08 15.96
C ILE A 170 -24.36 -0.32 15.65
N VAL A 171 -24.82 -0.50 14.43
CA VAL A 171 -25.34 -1.77 13.90
C VAL A 171 -24.39 -2.27 12.84
N LEU A 172 -23.95 -3.52 12.97
CA LEU A 172 -23.18 -4.23 11.97
C LEU A 172 -24.11 -5.16 11.18
N ASN A 173 -24.17 -4.97 9.88
CA ASN A 173 -24.91 -5.85 8.98
C ASN A 173 -24.12 -7.11 8.64
N GLN A 174 -24.78 -8.06 8.01
CA GLN A 174 -24.13 -9.28 7.53
C GLN A 174 -22.92 -8.96 6.63
N PRO A 175 -21.81 -9.66 6.78
CA PRO A 175 -20.65 -9.48 5.91
C PRO A 175 -21.02 -9.70 4.44
N ARG A 176 -20.45 -8.90 3.56
CA ARG A 176 -20.57 -9.13 2.12
C ARG A 176 -19.56 -10.18 1.69
N PRO A 177 -19.96 -11.20 0.93
CA PRO A 177 -19.03 -12.14 0.30
C PRO A 177 -18.07 -11.39 -0.65
N PHE A 178 -16.81 -11.77 -0.64
CA PHE A 178 -15.81 -11.23 -1.56
C PHE A 178 -16.16 -11.53 -3.03
N ILE A 179 -15.83 -10.60 -3.92
CA ILE A 179 -16.10 -10.70 -5.35
C ILE A 179 -15.28 -11.86 -5.94
N LYS A 180 -15.95 -12.95 -6.35
CA LYS A 180 -15.28 -14.16 -6.85
C LYS A 180 -14.66 -13.96 -8.23
N ASN A 181 -15.39 -13.35 -9.15
CA ASN A 181 -14.94 -13.10 -10.53
C ASN A 181 -14.61 -11.63 -10.71
N LEU A 182 -13.32 -11.29 -10.65
CA LEU A 182 -12.84 -9.92 -10.77
C LEU A 182 -13.00 -9.37 -12.20
N ASP A 183 -13.04 -10.21 -13.24
CA ASP A 183 -13.21 -9.78 -14.64
C ASP A 183 -14.59 -9.13 -14.91
N LYS A 184 -15.55 -9.29 -14.01
CA LYS A 184 -16.84 -8.59 -14.07
C LYS A 184 -16.74 -7.10 -13.71
N LEU A 185 -15.67 -6.72 -13.00
CA LEU A 185 -15.42 -5.32 -12.67
C LEU A 185 -14.91 -4.56 -13.89
N PRO A 186 -15.39 -3.32 -14.10
CA PRO A 186 -14.82 -2.45 -15.12
C PRO A 186 -13.37 -2.06 -14.76
N TYR A 187 -12.60 -1.57 -15.73
CA TYR A 187 -11.33 -0.90 -15.43
C TYR A 187 -11.57 0.31 -14.50
N PRO A 188 -10.60 0.67 -13.66
CA PRO A 188 -10.71 1.88 -12.84
C PRO A 188 -11.10 3.09 -13.69
N ALA A 189 -11.92 3.97 -13.14
CA ALA A 189 -12.48 5.13 -13.85
C ALA A 189 -11.41 6.21 -14.13
N TYR A 190 -10.43 5.89 -14.96
CA TYR A 190 -9.32 6.80 -15.33
C TYR A 190 -9.82 8.12 -15.94
N HIS A 191 -11.00 8.12 -16.57
CA HIS A 191 -11.60 9.31 -17.19
C HIS A 191 -12.18 10.31 -16.18
N LEU A 192 -12.33 9.91 -14.90
CA LEU A 192 -12.85 10.77 -13.85
C LEU A 192 -11.74 11.49 -13.06
N VAL A 193 -10.49 11.29 -13.43
CA VAL A 193 -9.33 11.98 -12.85
C VAL A 193 -8.49 12.62 -13.97
N ASP A 194 -7.80 13.72 -13.64
CA ASP A 194 -6.81 14.28 -14.55
C ASP A 194 -5.54 13.44 -14.52
N MET A 195 -5.45 12.49 -15.45
CA MET A 195 -4.32 11.55 -15.54
C MET A 195 -2.97 12.24 -15.71
N GLU A 196 -2.91 13.43 -16.35
CA GLU A 196 -1.64 14.12 -16.54
C GLU A 196 -1.04 14.63 -15.22
N GLN A 197 -1.86 14.96 -14.23
CA GLN A 197 -1.36 15.32 -12.89
C GLN A 197 -0.64 14.15 -12.19
N TYR A 198 -1.03 12.92 -12.45
CA TYR A 198 -0.38 11.72 -11.90
C TYR A 198 0.80 11.25 -12.76
N LEU A 199 0.69 11.39 -14.06
CA LEU A 199 1.72 10.90 -15.00
C LEU A 199 2.91 11.86 -15.11
N ASN A 200 2.71 13.15 -14.82
CA ASN A 200 3.74 14.21 -14.83
C ASN A 200 3.58 15.12 -13.59
N PRO A 201 3.73 14.62 -12.36
CA PRO A 201 3.51 15.41 -11.16
C PRO A 201 4.48 16.57 -11.07
N LYS A 202 3.97 17.80 -10.92
CA LYS A 202 4.79 19.01 -10.81
C LYS A 202 5.25 19.30 -9.37
N ASN A 203 4.41 18.99 -8.39
CA ASN A 203 4.55 19.45 -7.00
C ASN A 203 4.76 18.32 -5.99
N ILE A 204 4.37 17.09 -6.31
CA ILE A 204 4.52 15.92 -5.44
C ILE A 204 5.41 14.92 -6.18
N GLU A 205 6.56 14.57 -5.56
CA GLU A 205 7.44 13.55 -6.13
C GLU A 205 6.67 12.22 -6.18
N TYR A 206 6.55 11.65 -7.39
CA TYR A 206 5.99 10.33 -7.56
C TYR A 206 6.94 9.26 -6.99
N ARG A 207 6.41 8.11 -6.55
CA ARG A 207 7.14 6.98 -5.95
C ARG A 207 8.36 6.51 -6.75
N SER A 208 8.40 6.83 -8.03
CA SER A 208 9.58 6.67 -8.85
C SER A 208 9.85 7.94 -9.63
N PHE A 209 11.12 8.27 -9.78
CA PHE A 209 11.60 9.29 -10.72
C PHE A 209 11.29 8.94 -12.20
N LYS A 210 10.39 7.98 -12.42
CA LYS A 210 9.99 7.51 -13.75
C LYS A 210 8.73 8.26 -14.18
N ASN A 211 8.88 9.02 -15.25
CA ASN A 211 7.75 9.70 -15.89
C ASN A 211 6.71 8.68 -16.37
N ARG A 212 5.42 9.05 -16.25
CA ARG A 212 4.26 8.31 -16.76
C ARG A 212 4.11 6.92 -16.16
N ALA A 213 4.17 6.86 -14.83
CA ALA A 213 3.99 5.63 -14.05
C ALA A 213 2.61 5.57 -13.40
N ILE A 214 2.03 4.36 -13.32
CA ILE A 214 0.79 4.09 -12.58
C ILE A 214 0.92 2.82 -11.74
N SER A 215 0.08 2.72 -10.71
CA SER A 215 -0.15 1.48 -9.97
C SER A 215 -1.26 0.66 -10.63
N MET A 216 -1.16 -0.67 -10.55
CA MET A 216 -2.16 -1.62 -11.02
C MET A 216 -2.27 -2.78 -10.03
N VAL A 217 -3.49 -3.22 -9.73
CA VAL A 217 -3.77 -4.40 -8.93
C VAL A 217 -4.46 -5.42 -9.82
N THR A 218 -3.90 -6.62 -9.93
CA THR A 218 -4.41 -7.68 -10.81
C THR A 218 -4.98 -8.87 -10.07
N SER A 219 -4.75 -8.93 -8.75
CA SER A 219 -5.27 -9.98 -7.86
C SER A 219 -5.53 -9.43 -6.46
N ARG A 220 -6.36 -10.09 -5.69
CA ARG A 220 -6.77 -9.73 -4.33
C ARG A 220 -6.74 -10.94 -3.42
N GLY A 221 -6.33 -10.73 -2.18
CA GLY A 221 -6.28 -11.77 -1.16
C GLY A 221 -5.03 -12.63 -1.22
N CYS A 222 -4.67 -13.19 -0.07
CA CYS A 222 -3.48 -14.00 0.08
C CYS A 222 -3.76 -15.18 1.01
N PRO A 223 -3.49 -16.45 0.60
CA PRO A 223 -3.82 -17.63 1.41
C PRO A 223 -2.84 -17.85 2.58
N PHE A 224 -1.71 -17.14 2.59
CA PHE A 224 -0.74 -17.25 3.68
C PHE A 224 -1.22 -16.54 4.95
N ASN A 225 -0.73 -17.01 6.09
CA ASN A 225 -1.19 -16.56 7.40
C ASN A 225 -0.05 -15.92 8.20
N CYS A 226 0.72 -15.03 7.58
CA CYS A 226 1.78 -14.29 8.27
C CYS A 226 1.19 -13.49 9.43
N CYS A 227 1.78 -13.59 10.64
CA CYS A 227 1.17 -13.07 11.87
C CYS A 227 0.94 -11.56 11.87
N PHE A 228 1.76 -10.80 11.14
CA PHE A 228 1.72 -9.34 11.06
C PHE A 228 0.82 -8.78 9.95
N CYS A 229 0.38 -9.66 9.02
CA CYS A 229 -0.24 -9.22 7.77
C CYS A 229 -1.75 -9.04 7.93
N SER A 230 -2.26 -7.86 7.57
CA SER A 230 -3.68 -7.52 7.63
C SER A 230 -4.46 -7.83 6.35
N VAL A 231 -3.81 -8.27 5.27
CA VAL A 231 -4.44 -8.52 3.96
C VAL A 231 -5.67 -9.41 4.07
N HIS A 232 -5.59 -10.48 4.85
CA HIS A 232 -6.71 -11.43 5.01
C HIS A 232 -7.93 -10.82 5.73
N LEU A 233 -7.77 -9.72 6.46
CA LEU A 233 -8.86 -9.04 7.17
C LEU A 233 -9.73 -8.22 6.22
N HIS A 234 -9.15 -7.65 5.15
CA HIS A 234 -9.88 -6.78 4.24
C HIS A 234 -10.00 -7.31 2.80
N MET A 235 -9.12 -8.24 2.36
CA MET A 235 -9.17 -8.87 1.02
C MET A 235 -9.43 -10.38 1.07
N GLY A 236 -9.46 -10.98 2.27
CA GLY A 236 -9.71 -12.41 2.48
C GLY A 236 -8.50 -13.31 2.24
N LYS A 237 -8.65 -14.57 2.64
CA LYS A 237 -7.61 -15.60 2.48
C LYS A 237 -7.64 -16.27 1.11
N MET A 238 -8.75 -16.18 0.39
CA MET A 238 -8.86 -16.78 -0.94
C MET A 238 -8.19 -15.87 -1.98
N PHE A 239 -7.22 -16.40 -2.70
CA PHE A 239 -6.64 -15.72 -3.85
C PHE A 239 -7.68 -15.60 -4.97
N ARG A 240 -7.94 -14.41 -5.44
CA ARG A 240 -8.85 -14.09 -6.53
C ARG A 240 -8.13 -13.19 -7.51
N ALA A 241 -8.24 -13.43 -8.79
CA ALA A 241 -7.46 -12.71 -9.79
C ALA A 241 -8.27 -12.41 -11.05
N HIS A 242 -7.92 -11.31 -11.70
CA HIS A 242 -8.30 -11.10 -13.09
C HIS A 242 -7.62 -12.13 -13.99
N SER A 243 -8.28 -12.54 -15.06
CA SER A 243 -7.69 -13.41 -16.08
C SER A 243 -6.46 -12.75 -16.73
N ALA A 244 -5.57 -13.56 -17.29
CA ALA A 244 -4.41 -13.04 -18.02
C ALA A 244 -4.84 -12.13 -19.19
N ASN A 245 -5.94 -12.46 -19.88
CA ASN A 245 -6.49 -11.66 -20.95
C ASN A 245 -6.96 -10.28 -20.46
N TYR A 246 -7.72 -10.25 -19.35
CA TYR A 246 -8.16 -8.99 -18.76
C TYR A 246 -6.96 -8.08 -18.42
N VAL A 247 -5.96 -8.64 -17.75
CA VAL A 247 -4.76 -7.88 -17.33
C VAL A 247 -4.01 -7.31 -18.53
N VAL A 248 -3.74 -8.11 -19.55
CA VAL A 248 -2.99 -7.68 -20.73
C VAL A 248 -3.77 -6.64 -21.54
N ASN A 249 -5.09 -6.80 -21.67
CA ASN A 249 -5.94 -5.80 -22.34
C ASN A 249 -6.00 -4.49 -21.53
N HIS A 250 -6.02 -4.57 -20.20
CA HIS A 250 -5.94 -3.37 -19.34
C HIS A 250 -4.59 -2.64 -19.49
N ILE A 251 -3.48 -3.38 -19.53
CA ILE A 251 -2.14 -2.82 -19.81
C ILE A 251 -2.13 -2.12 -21.18
N GLU A 252 -2.62 -2.77 -22.22
CA GLU A 252 -2.70 -2.21 -23.58
C GLU A 252 -3.56 -0.93 -23.61
N TYR A 253 -4.70 -0.93 -22.90
CA TYR A 253 -5.57 0.23 -22.78
C TYR A 253 -4.86 1.44 -22.14
N VAL A 254 -4.16 1.25 -21.02
CA VAL A 254 -3.49 2.39 -20.35
C VAL A 254 -2.25 2.87 -21.12
N ILE A 255 -1.55 1.99 -21.82
CA ILE A 255 -0.44 2.37 -22.69
C ILE A 255 -0.94 3.18 -23.87
N SER A 256 -1.96 2.69 -24.59
CA SER A 256 -2.47 3.34 -25.80
C SER A 256 -3.14 4.67 -25.50
N LYS A 257 -4.01 4.70 -24.49
CA LYS A 257 -4.81 5.89 -24.18
C LYS A 257 -4.04 6.96 -23.40
N TYR A 258 -3.23 6.55 -22.40
CA TYR A 258 -2.56 7.47 -21.49
C TYR A 258 -1.04 7.51 -21.65
N ARG A 259 -0.48 6.77 -22.62
CA ARG A 259 0.97 6.71 -22.87
C ARG A 259 1.77 6.32 -21.62
N VAL A 260 1.23 5.41 -20.82
CA VAL A 260 1.90 4.89 -19.61
C VAL A 260 3.19 4.20 -20.03
N LYS A 261 4.27 4.47 -19.30
CA LYS A 261 5.61 3.90 -19.54
C LYS A 261 6.05 2.94 -18.45
N THR A 262 5.48 3.04 -17.25
CA THR A 262 5.83 2.16 -16.14
C THR A 262 4.57 1.75 -15.38
N ILE A 263 4.47 0.48 -15.02
CA ILE A 263 3.39 -0.07 -14.20
C ILE A 263 3.98 -0.68 -12.94
N PHE A 264 3.45 -0.29 -11.79
CA PHE A 264 3.72 -0.93 -10.50
C PHE A 264 2.61 -1.93 -10.21
N PHE A 265 2.93 -3.22 -10.21
CA PHE A 265 1.99 -4.23 -9.76
C PHE A 265 1.99 -4.26 -8.23
N GLU A 266 0.89 -3.80 -7.65
CA GLU A 266 0.71 -3.65 -6.19
C GLU A 266 -0.20 -4.74 -5.61
N ASP A 267 -0.18 -5.90 -6.20
CA ASP A 267 -0.92 -7.08 -5.74
C ASP A 267 -0.47 -7.55 -4.35
N ASP A 268 -1.38 -8.14 -3.59
CA ASP A 268 -1.07 -8.78 -2.30
C ASP A 268 -0.14 -9.98 -2.47
N ASN A 269 -0.26 -10.71 -3.59
CA ASN A 269 0.58 -11.84 -3.93
C ASN A 269 0.53 -12.15 -5.45
N LEU A 270 1.21 -11.34 -6.25
CA LEU A 270 1.19 -11.41 -7.72
C LEU A 270 1.54 -12.79 -8.28
N THR A 271 2.49 -13.46 -7.64
CA THR A 271 3.06 -14.74 -8.11
C THR A 271 2.47 -15.99 -7.45
N PHE A 272 1.33 -15.88 -6.78
CA PHE A 272 0.69 -17.05 -6.17
C PHE A 272 0.23 -18.07 -7.22
N ASP A 273 -0.45 -17.61 -8.26
CA ASP A 273 -0.78 -18.42 -9.44
C ASP A 273 0.30 -18.21 -10.52
N LEU A 274 1.34 -19.02 -10.46
CA LEU A 274 2.47 -18.94 -11.37
C LEU A 274 2.09 -19.14 -12.84
N LYS A 275 1.16 -20.06 -13.12
CA LYS A 275 0.71 -20.35 -14.49
C LYS A 275 0.01 -19.13 -15.10
N ARG A 276 -0.89 -18.51 -14.34
CA ARG A 276 -1.53 -17.25 -14.73
C ARG A 276 -0.48 -16.14 -14.97
N PHE A 277 0.46 -15.97 -14.03
CA PHE A 277 1.47 -14.93 -14.11
C PHE A 277 2.43 -15.13 -15.31
N GLU A 278 2.84 -16.36 -15.52
CA GLU A 278 3.64 -16.73 -16.71
C GLU A 278 2.89 -16.42 -18.01
N THR A 279 1.58 -16.76 -18.07
CA THR A 279 0.71 -16.45 -19.21
C THR A 279 0.62 -14.92 -19.46
N ILE A 280 0.57 -14.11 -18.40
CA ILE A 280 0.60 -12.63 -18.53
C ILE A 280 1.91 -12.20 -19.19
N CYS A 281 3.06 -12.69 -18.71
CA CYS A 281 4.37 -12.36 -19.28
C CYS A 281 4.46 -12.78 -20.76
N ASP A 282 4.02 -14.00 -21.10
CA ASP A 282 4.04 -14.51 -22.47
C ASP A 282 3.18 -13.64 -23.40
N LYS A 283 1.96 -13.29 -23.00
CA LYS A 283 1.08 -12.41 -23.80
C LYS A 283 1.62 -10.98 -23.97
N ILE A 284 2.28 -10.42 -22.96
CA ILE A 284 2.97 -9.13 -23.08
C ILE A 284 4.07 -9.21 -24.14
N ILE A 285 4.85 -10.31 -24.14
CA ILE A 285 5.93 -10.55 -25.10
C ILE A 285 5.37 -10.77 -26.52
N GLU A 286 4.35 -11.60 -26.67
CA GLU A 286 3.68 -11.92 -27.94
C GLU A 286 3.07 -10.67 -28.60
N LYS A 287 2.37 -9.84 -27.81
CA LYS A 287 1.81 -8.57 -28.29
C LYS A 287 2.87 -7.48 -28.53
N GLY A 288 4.11 -7.71 -28.14
CA GLY A 288 5.20 -6.74 -28.29
C GLY A 288 5.00 -5.45 -27.50
N LEU A 289 4.24 -5.48 -26.40
CA LEU A 289 3.97 -4.30 -25.57
C LEU A 289 5.26 -3.76 -24.94
N LYS A 290 5.53 -2.45 -25.13
CA LYS A 290 6.75 -1.79 -24.66
C LYS A 290 6.47 -0.88 -23.47
N PHE A 291 6.76 -1.36 -22.28
CA PHE A 291 6.68 -0.61 -21.03
C PHE A 291 7.58 -1.25 -19.98
N ASN A 292 7.82 -0.55 -18.90
CA ASN A 292 8.51 -1.08 -17.72
C ASN A 292 7.51 -1.51 -16.65
N TRP A 293 7.87 -2.52 -15.86
CA TRP A 293 7.07 -2.85 -14.69
C TRP A 293 7.93 -3.32 -13.51
N GLU A 294 7.37 -3.20 -12.30
CA GLU A 294 8.02 -3.51 -11.03
C GLU A 294 7.01 -4.08 -10.04
N THR A 295 7.50 -4.73 -8.97
CA THR A 295 6.67 -5.32 -7.90
C THR A 295 7.00 -4.70 -6.54
N PRO A 296 6.58 -3.45 -6.28
CA PRO A 296 6.99 -2.72 -5.08
C PRO A 296 6.46 -3.32 -3.77
N ASN A 297 5.35 -4.06 -3.80
CA ASN A 297 4.77 -4.70 -2.60
C ASN A 297 5.44 -6.03 -2.24
N GLY A 298 6.35 -6.50 -3.10
CA GLY A 298 7.06 -7.75 -2.91
C GLY A 298 6.32 -8.96 -3.47
N ILE A 299 7.13 -9.95 -3.82
CA ILE A 299 6.68 -11.28 -4.26
C ILE A 299 7.38 -12.35 -3.44
N ARG A 300 6.85 -13.56 -3.47
CA ARG A 300 7.54 -14.70 -2.84
C ARG A 300 8.68 -15.19 -3.74
N ALA A 301 9.85 -15.39 -3.14
CA ALA A 301 11.04 -15.85 -3.86
C ALA A 301 11.01 -17.35 -4.16
N ASP A 302 10.42 -18.16 -3.27
CA ASP A 302 10.50 -19.61 -3.26
C ASP A 302 9.83 -20.31 -4.48
N TYR A 303 8.99 -19.61 -5.21
CA TYR A 303 8.32 -20.17 -6.41
C TYR A 303 8.95 -19.76 -7.74
N LEU A 304 9.96 -18.87 -7.73
CA LEU A 304 10.51 -18.33 -8.95
C LEU A 304 11.56 -19.27 -9.58
N THR A 305 11.37 -19.57 -10.86
CA THR A 305 12.32 -20.33 -11.65
C THR A 305 13.19 -19.41 -12.51
N PHE A 306 14.36 -19.89 -12.96
CA PHE A 306 15.23 -19.12 -13.85
C PHE A 306 14.54 -18.79 -15.18
N SER A 307 13.75 -19.72 -15.72
CA SER A 307 12.95 -19.51 -16.93
C SER A 307 11.94 -18.37 -16.75
N LEU A 308 11.17 -18.40 -15.64
CA LEU A 308 10.18 -17.37 -15.35
C LEU A 308 10.84 -15.99 -15.17
N LEU A 309 11.96 -15.92 -14.44
CA LEU A 309 12.70 -14.66 -14.28
C LEU A 309 13.19 -14.08 -15.63
N LYS A 310 13.63 -14.92 -16.57
CA LYS A 310 13.96 -14.49 -17.93
C LYS A 310 12.74 -13.95 -18.68
N LYS A 311 11.58 -14.62 -18.58
CA LYS A 311 10.32 -14.14 -19.16
C LYS A 311 9.90 -12.80 -18.54
N MET A 312 9.96 -12.66 -17.21
CA MET A 312 9.70 -11.41 -16.51
C MET A 312 10.57 -10.29 -17.08
N LYS A 313 11.87 -10.48 -17.18
CA LYS A 313 12.77 -9.48 -17.75
C LYS A 313 12.45 -9.16 -19.21
N LYS A 314 12.15 -10.16 -20.03
CA LYS A 314 11.78 -9.98 -21.44
C LYS A 314 10.46 -9.22 -21.62
N SER A 315 9.50 -9.40 -20.68
CA SER A 315 8.23 -8.68 -20.66
C SER A 315 8.32 -7.25 -20.09
N GLY A 316 9.52 -6.77 -19.72
CA GLY A 316 9.76 -5.39 -19.27
C GLY A 316 9.99 -5.21 -17.79
N CYS A 317 10.13 -6.29 -16.99
CA CYS A 317 10.44 -6.21 -15.55
C CYS A 317 11.77 -5.51 -15.31
N GLN A 318 11.76 -4.45 -14.51
CA GLN A 318 12.96 -3.69 -14.17
C GLN A 318 13.51 -4.05 -12.78
N SER A 319 12.61 -4.29 -11.84
CA SER A 319 12.97 -4.69 -10.48
C SER A 319 11.89 -5.54 -9.83
N VAL A 320 12.34 -6.42 -8.94
CA VAL A 320 11.47 -7.21 -8.07
C VAL A 320 11.86 -7.03 -6.61
N PHE A 321 10.86 -6.99 -5.75
CA PHE A 321 11.07 -6.99 -4.32
C PHE A 321 10.65 -8.33 -3.73
N PHE A 322 11.40 -8.82 -2.73
CA PHE A 322 11.09 -10.06 -2.03
C PHE A 322 10.62 -9.78 -0.62
N GLY A 323 9.48 -10.31 -0.22
CA GLY A 323 9.09 -10.37 1.18
C GLY A 323 9.86 -11.51 1.86
N ILE A 324 11.04 -11.25 2.42
CA ILE A 324 11.83 -12.25 3.14
C ILE A 324 11.42 -12.31 4.60
N GLU A 325 11.22 -11.16 5.20
CA GLU A 325 10.82 -10.84 6.57
C GLU A 325 11.91 -11.17 7.61
N SER A 326 12.39 -12.40 7.69
CA SER A 326 13.45 -12.79 8.65
C SER A 326 14.58 -13.56 7.99
N GLY A 327 15.81 -13.38 8.50
CA GLY A 327 17.00 -14.19 8.15
C GLY A 327 17.15 -15.43 9.02
N ASP A 328 16.22 -15.69 9.90
CA ASP A 328 16.18 -16.86 10.76
C ASP A 328 15.05 -17.80 10.35
N GLN A 329 15.38 -19.05 10.02
CA GLN A 329 14.40 -20.02 9.55
C GLN A 329 13.38 -20.38 10.63
N TYR A 330 13.79 -20.45 11.91
CA TYR A 330 12.89 -20.71 13.03
C TYR A 330 11.84 -19.60 13.15
N VAL A 331 12.28 -18.34 13.05
CA VAL A 331 11.38 -17.17 13.11
C VAL A 331 10.39 -17.19 11.94
N LEU A 332 10.84 -17.50 10.72
CA LEU A 332 9.95 -17.62 9.56
C LEU A 332 8.87 -18.70 9.75
N ASP A 333 9.27 -19.87 10.22
CA ASP A 333 8.37 -21.02 10.31
C ASP A 333 7.47 -20.96 11.55
N ASN A 334 7.97 -20.53 12.72
CA ASN A 334 7.28 -20.66 14.01
C ASN A 334 6.73 -19.34 14.56
N VAL A 335 7.36 -18.21 14.27
CA VAL A 335 6.91 -16.89 14.78
C VAL A 335 6.02 -16.22 13.74
N ILE A 336 6.53 -16.05 12.52
CA ILE A 336 5.82 -15.34 11.46
C ILE A 336 4.76 -16.24 10.79
N GLY A 337 5.06 -17.52 10.61
CA GLY A 337 4.20 -18.46 9.90
C GLY A 337 4.25 -18.29 8.37
N LYS A 338 5.41 -17.89 7.82
CA LYS A 338 5.56 -17.60 6.38
C LYS A 338 5.89 -18.83 5.53
N SER A 339 6.52 -19.85 6.11
CA SER A 339 6.93 -21.10 5.42
C SER A 339 7.82 -20.85 4.18
N LEU A 340 8.67 -19.80 4.22
CA LEU A 340 9.62 -19.46 3.17
C LEU A 340 10.99 -20.10 3.50
N LYS A 341 11.60 -20.79 2.54
CA LYS A 341 12.93 -21.39 2.75
C LYS A 341 14.05 -20.42 2.36
N LEU A 342 14.92 -20.08 3.31
CA LEU A 342 16.02 -19.12 3.10
C LEU A 342 17.01 -19.55 2.01
N LYS A 343 17.21 -20.88 1.82
CA LYS A 343 18.02 -21.40 0.73
C LYS A 343 17.50 -21.01 -0.65
N ASP A 344 16.16 -20.98 -0.82
CA ASP A 344 15.53 -20.62 -2.09
C ASP A 344 15.65 -19.11 -2.37
N VAL A 345 15.56 -18.29 -1.33
CA VAL A 345 15.84 -16.84 -1.43
C VAL A 345 17.25 -16.57 -1.97
N VAL A 346 18.26 -17.23 -1.42
CA VAL A 346 19.67 -17.06 -1.86
C VAL A 346 19.83 -17.50 -3.31
N LYS A 347 19.21 -18.63 -3.70
CA LYS A 347 19.21 -19.15 -5.06
C LYS A 347 18.59 -18.15 -6.05
N VAL A 348 17.43 -17.61 -5.71
CA VAL A 348 16.69 -16.66 -6.58
C VAL A 348 17.41 -15.32 -6.67
N ALA A 349 17.97 -14.81 -5.58
CA ALA A 349 18.78 -13.59 -5.61
C ALA A 349 19.99 -13.72 -6.55
N LYS A 350 20.67 -14.91 -6.55
CA LYS A 350 21.71 -15.21 -7.52
C LYS A 350 21.21 -15.21 -8.94
N MET A 351 20.09 -15.91 -9.22
CA MET A 351 19.50 -15.95 -10.56
C MET A 351 19.13 -14.56 -11.10
N CYS A 352 18.58 -13.70 -10.26
CA CYS A 352 18.26 -12.31 -10.62
C CYS A 352 19.52 -11.53 -11.01
N LYS A 353 20.59 -11.66 -10.22
CA LYS A 353 21.88 -11.04 -10.54
C LYS A 353 22.43 -11.52 -11.88
N ASP A 354 22.40 -12.85 -12.11
CA ASP A 354 22.95 -13.46 -13.32
C ASP A 354 22.26 -12.95 -14.61
N ILE A 355 20.96 -12.59 -14.52
CA ILE A 355 20.24 -11.99 -15.66
C ILE A 355 20.18 -10.45 -15.60
N GLY A 356 20.81 -9.81 -14.62
CA GLY A 356 20.81 -8.36 -14.46
C GLY A 356 19.43 -7.78 -14.14
N LEU A 357 18.60 -8.49 -13.35
CA LEU A 357 17.34 -8.00 -12.81
C LEU A 357 17.59 -7.38 -11.44
N LYS A 358 17.21 -6.12 -11.25
CA LYS A 358 17.36 -5.43 -9.97
C LYS A 358 16.48 -6.07 -8.89
N THR A 359 17.00 -6.16 -7.68
CA THR A 359 16.27 -6.78 -6.57
C THR A 359 16.33 -5.93 -5.31
N GLY A 360 15.22 -5.91 -4.58
CA GLY A 360 15.12 -5.43 -3.21
C GLY A 360 14.50 -6.49 -2.32
N ALA A 361 14.60 -6.33 -1.01
CA ALA A 361 13.97 -7.23 -0.06
C ALA A 361 13.49 -6.50 1.18
N PHE A 362 12.36 -6.94 1.71
CA PHE A 362 11.77 -6.48 2.95
C PHE A 362 12.17 -7.43 4.08
N TYR A 363 12.56 -6.83 5.20
CA TYR A 363 12.92 -7.50 6.44
C TYR A 363 12.17 -6.84 7.59
N ILE A 364 11.78 -7.62 8.57
CA ILE A 364 11.07 -7.15 9.76
C ILE A 364 11.76 -7.76 10.99
N ILE A 365 12.02 -6.95 12.01
CA ILE A 365 12.60 -7.38 13.29
C ILE A 365 11.75 -6.90 14.46
N GLY A 366 11.87 -7.57 15.61
CA GLY A 366 11.17 -7.22 16.84
C GLY A 366 9.82 -7.92 16.99
N PHE A 367 9.68 -9.14 16.50
CA PHE A 367 8.51 -9.97 16.78
C PHE A 367 8.56 -10.58 18.17
N PRO A 368 7.44 -10.69 18.92
CA PRO A 368 7.39 -11.56 20.09
C PRO A 368 7.86 -12.98 19.75
N GLY A 369 8.77 -13.52 20.59
CA GLY A 369 9.43 -14.79 20.34
C GLY A 369 10.74 -14.72 19.54
N GLU A 370 11.16 -13.52 19.11
CA GLU A 370 12.54 -13.28 18.67
C GLU A 370 13.43 -12.93 19.87
N LYS A 371 14.68 -13.38 19.79
CA LYS A 371 15.79 -12.89 20.61
C LYS A 371 16.72 -12.01 19.78
N LYS A 372 17.60 -11.30 20.42
CA LYS A 372 18.59 -10.44 19.76
C LYS A 372 19.37 -11.17 18.67
N GLU A 373 19.75 -12.43 18.90
CA GLU A 373 20.49 -13.26 17.95
C GLU A 373 19.68 -13.55 16.67
N ASN A 374 18.36 -13.72 16.77
CA ASN A 374 17.48 -13.93 15.60
C ASN A 374 17.45 -12.66 14.73
N MET A 375 17.31 -11.50 15.36
CA MET A 375 17.31 -10.20 14.66
C MET A 375 18.67 -9.94 13.99
N LEU A 376 19.78 -10.26 14.66
CA LEU A 376 21.14 -10.15 14.09
C LEU A 376 21.33 -11.09 12.89
N ARG A 377 20.82 -12.34 12.93
CA ARG A 377 20.81 -13.24 11.75
C ARG A 377 20.04 -12.66 10.58
N THR A 378 18.95 -11.92 10.85
CA THR A 378 18.18 -11.21 9.79
C THR A 378 19.03 -10.11 9.14
N VAL A 379 19.73 -9.31 9.94
CA VAL A 379 20.66 -8.29 9.44
C VAL A 379 21.81 -8.89 8.65
N GLU A 380 22.42 -9.97 9.18
CA GLU A 380 23.52 -10.68 8.53
C GLU A 380 23.12 -11.21 7.15
N LEU A 381 21.94 -11.85 7.04
CA LEU A 381 21.41 -12.29 5.74
C LEU A 381 21.25 -11.12 4.77
N ALA A 382 20.65 -10.02 5.22
CA ALA A 382 20.41 -8.84 4.38
C ALA A 382 21.73 -8.25 3.86
N LEU A 383 22.74 -8.06 4.72
CA LEU A 383 24.05 -7.56 4.34
C LEU A 383 24.81 -8.54 3.43
N ARG A 384 24.68 -9.84 3.66
CA ARG A 384 25.25 -10.88 2.80
C ARG A 384 24.64 -10.86 1.40
N LEU A 385 23.29 -10.73 1.29
CA LEU A 385 22.61 -10.62 0.01
C LEU A 385 22.99 -9.32 -0.72
N LYS A 386 23.11 -8.21 -0.01
CA LYS A 386 23.62 -6.94 -0.57
C LYS A 386 25.04 -7.11 -1.11
N LYS A 387 25.94 -7.66 -0.33
CA LYS A 387 27.36 -7.85 -0.72
C LYS A 387 27.53 -8.77 -1.92
N LYS A 388 26.80 -9.90 -1.93
CA LYS A 388 26.96 -10.95 -2.98
C LYS A 388 26.15 -10.67 -4.25
N PHE A 389 24.93 -10.17 -4.11
CA PHE A 389 23.96 -10.11 -5.22
C PHE A 389 23.38 -8.71 -5.46
N ASP A 390 23.82 -7.71 -4.70
CA ASP A 390 23.35 -6.32 -4.73
C ASP A 390 21.85 -6.16 -4.46
N VAL A 391 21.30 -7.02 -3.58
CA VAL A 391 19.90 -6.93 -3.14
C VAL A 391 19.73 -5.71 -2.24
N GLY A 392 18.75 -4.84 -2.53
CA GLY A 392 18.37 -3.71 -1.69
C GLY A 392 17.79 -4.17 -0.36
N MET A 393 18.14 -3.51 0.75
CA MET A 393 17.61 -3.80 2.09
C MET A 393 16.57 -2.75 2.48
N HIS A 394 15.38 -3.21 2.84
CA HIS A 394 14.33 -2.43 3.47
C HIS A 394 13.96 -3.10 4.79
N LEU A 395 14.45 -2.53 5.89
CA LEU A 395 14.28 -3.07 7.25
C LEU A 395 13.17 -2.30 7.96
N PHE A 396 12.20 -3.03 8.51
CA PHE A 396 11.05 -2.52 9.25
C PHE A 396 11.00 -3.12 10.65
N PHE A 397 10.18 -2.51 11.51
CA PHE A 397 9.83 -3.05 12.82
C PHE A 397 8.53 -3.83 12.75
N ALA A 398 8.44 -4.91 13.51
CA ALA A 398 7.17 -5.58 13.74
C ALA A 398 6.18 -4.57 14.35
N THR A 399 5.04 -4.41 13.69
CA THR A 399 4.04 -3.42 14.08
C THR A 399 2.71 -4.13 14.33
N PRO A 400 2.13 -3.99 15.52
CA PRO A 400 0.91 -4.70 15.92
C PRO A 400 -0.33 -4.04 15.30
N SER A 401 -0.51 -4.22 13.98
CA SER A 401 -1.65 -3.67 13.24
C SER A 401 -2.96 -4.31 13.70
N TYR A 402 -3.98 -3.50 13.88
CA TYR A 402 -5.30 -3.92 14.38
C TYR A 402 -5.82 -5.20 13.70
N GLY A 403 -6.37 -6.11 14.49
CA GLY A 403 -6.98 -7.37 14.04
C GLY A 403 -5.99 -8.44 13.56
N THR A 404 -4.70 -8.17 13.49
CA THR A 404 -3.69 -9.19 13.15
C THR A 404 -3.40 -10.11 14.34
N ARG A 405 -2.91 -11.34 14.08
CA ARG A 405 -2.48 -12.25 15.15
C ARG A 405 -1.39 -11.61 16.04
N LEU A 406 -0.50 -10.83 15.43
CA LEU A 406 0.52 -10.07 16.14
C LEU A 406 -0.11 -9.07 17.12
N TYR A 407 -1.13 -8.34 16.69
CA TYR A 407 -1.86 -7.40 17.56
C TYR A 407 -2.52 -8.10 18.73
N GLU A 408 -3.24 -9.19 18.46
CA GLU A 408 -3.95 -9.94 19.52
C GLU A 408 -2.97 -10.55 20.55
N GLU A 409 -1.83 -11.06 20.06
CA GLU A 409 -0.78 -11.56 20.95
C GLU A 409 -0.19 -10.45 21.81
N CYS A 410 0.22 -9.34 21.19
CA CYS A 410 0.82 -8.20 21.90
C CYS A 410 -0.15 -7.60 22.91
N LYS A 411 -1.44 -7.46 22.56
CA LYS A 411 -2.48 -6.96 23.46
C LYS A 411 -2.67 -7.90 24.66
N ARG A 412 -2.80 -9.20 24.42
CA ARG A 412 -3.00 -10.21 25.46
C ARG A 412 -1.83 -10.29 26.45
N LYS A 413 -0.59 -10.13 25.96
CA LYS A 413 0.63 -10.23 26.77
C LYS A 413 1.11 -8.89 27.34
N GLY A 414 0.48 -7.77 26.98
CA GLY A 414 0.89 -6.45 27.45
C GLY A 414 2.20 -5.95 26.81
N TYR A 415 2.53 -6.41 25.61
CA TYR A 415 3.78 -6.09 24.89
C TYR A 415 3.71 -4.75 24.13
N ILE A 416 2.53 -4.11 24.03
CA ILE A 416 2.37 -2.84 23.33
C ILE A 416 2.92 -1.71 24.17
N LYS A 417 3.88 -0.97 23.65
CA LYS A 417 4.43 0.25 24.27
C LYS A 417 3.77 1.49 23.70
N GLY A 418 3.32 2.35 24.60
CA GLY A 418 2.65 3.60 24.24
C GLY A 418 1.23 3.38 23.71
N ASP A 419 0.76 4.30 22.90
CA ASP A 419 -0.53 4.24 22.23
C ASP A 419 -0.42 3.67 20.81
N LEU A 420 -1.54 3.27 20.25
CA LEU A 420 -1.68 2.86 18.85
C LEU A 420 -2.34 3.99 18.02
N SER A 421 -1.98 5.25 18.32
CA SER A 421 -2.49 6.41 17.56
C SER A 421 -2.08 6.37 16.08
N PRO A 422 -2.79 7.09 15.21
CA PRO A 422 -2.40 7.28 13.82
C PRO A 422 -0.96 7.76 13.67
N ARG A 423 -0.50 8.63 14.59
CA ARG A 423 0.88 9.12 14.65
C ARG A 423 1.88 8.01 14.96
N ALA A 424 1.64 7.22 16.01
CA ALA A 424 2.54 6.12 16.40
C ALA A 424 2.73 5.12 15.26
N PHE A 425 1.65 4.74 14.57
CA PHE A 425 1.73 3.89 13.38
C PHE A 425 2.56 4.50 12.25
N ALA A 426 2.41 5.80 11.99
CA ALA A 426 3.16 6.49 10.95
C ALA A 426 4.67 6.54 11.25
N GLU A 427 5.04 6.85 12.49
CA GLU A 427 6.44 6.94 12.93
C GLU A 427 7.16 5.59 12.86
N VAL A 428 6.51 4.52 13.30
CA VAL A 428 7.09 3.16 13.33
C VAL A 428 7.24 2.58 11.94
N ARG A 429 6.26 2.79 11.06
CA ARG A 429 6.19 2.17 9.73
C ARG A 429 7.44 2.40 8.88
N GLN A 430 8.20 3.44 9.14
CA GLN A 430 9.37 3.82 8.35
C GLN A 430 10.71 3.52 9.03
N SER A 431 10.72 2.69 10.06
CA SER A 431 11.91 2.35 10.88
C SER A 431 12.59 3.58 11.50
N ARG A 432 11.89 4.72 11.58
CA ARG A 432 12.44 5.99 12.07
C ARG A 432 11.94 6.35 13.46
N GLY A 433 10.74 5.90 13.83
CA GLY A 433 10.22 5.98 15.19
C GLY A 433 10.82 4.93 16.13
N MET A 434 10.26 4.83 17.33
CA MET A 434 10.53 3.72 18.26
C MET A 434 9.63 2.54 17.92
N PRO A 435 10.14 1.29 18.00
CA PRO A 435 9.29 0.10 17.91
C PRO A 435 8.19 0.12 18.97
N LEU A 436 6.99 -0.35 18.61
CA LEU A 436 5.83 -0.39 19.52
C LEU A 436 5.75 -1.68 20.34
N ILE A 437 6.71 -2.56 20.22
CA ILE A 437 6.72 -3.86 20.90
C ILE A 437 7.91 -3.96 21.81
N GLU A 438 7.67 -4.34 23.07
CA GLU A 438 8.66 -4.81 24.03
C GLU A 438 8.21 -6.14 24.61
N THR A 439 9.16 -7.02 24.91
CA THR A 439 8.90 -8.34 25.46
C THR A 439 9.92 -8.63 26.59
N GLU A 440 9.80 -9.80 27.20
CA GLU A 440 10.81 -10.31 28.14
C GLU A 440 12.18 -10.58 27.47
N ASP A 441 12.21 -10.76 26.15
CA ASP A 441 13.43 -11.10 25.38
C ASP A 441 14.15 -9.87 24.81
N PHE A 442 13.49 -8.70 24.70
CA PHE A 442 14.08 -7.47 24.17
C PHE A 442 13.33 -6.19 24.56
N LEU A 443 14.06 -5.09 24.63
CA LEU A 443 13.53 -3.73 24.73
C LEU A 443 13.37 -3.10 23.34
N SER A 444 12.44 -2.15 23.18
CA SER A 444 12.25 -1.40 21.91
C SER A 444 13.50 -0.61 21.51
N SER A 445 14.27 -0.11 22.49
CA SER A 445 15.57 0.55 22.26
C SER A 445 16.61 -0.37 21.63
N GLU A 446 16.70 -1.61 22.05
CA GLU A 446 17.64 -2.60 21.49
C GLU A 446 17.30 -2.94 20.03
N VAL A 447 16.01 -3.11 19.72
CA VAL A 447 15.53 -3.31 18.34
C VAL A 447 15.89 -2.10 17.46
N LYS A 448 15.75 -0.88 18.01
CA LYS A 448 16.15 0.35 17.33
C LYS A 448 17.64 0.42 17.07
N GLU A 449 18.47 0.07 18.04
CA GLU A 449 19.93 0.03 17.91
C GLU A 449 20.37 -0.93 16.80
N ILE A 450 19.77 -2.14 16.76
CA ILE A 450 20.05 -3.12 15.69
C ILE A 450 19.71 -2.53 14.33
N ALA A 451 18.56 -1.85 14.17
CA ALA A 451 18.18 -1.24 12.92
C ALA A 451 19.12 -0.09 12.50
N VAL A 452 19.56 0.74 13.44
CA VAL A 452 20.55 1.81 13.19
C VAL A 452 21.87 1.21 12.71
N MET A 453 22.37 0.20 13.41
CA MET A 453 23.59 -0.53 13.04
C MET A 453 23.46 -1.14 11.64
N ALA A 454 22.35 -1.85 11.36
CA ALA A 454 22.09 -2.47 10.07
C ALA A 454 22.09 -1.43 8.92
N ASN A 455 21.43 -0.30 9.12
CA ASN A 455 21.37 0.77 8.11
C ASN A 455 22.74 1.42 7.87
N ARG A 456 23.56 1.57 8.92
CA ARG A 456 24.94 2.07 8.79
C ARG A 456 25.79 1.13 7.96
N GLU A 457 25.78 -0.17 8.26
CA GLU A 457 26.57 -1.18 7.53
C GLU A 457 26.07 -1.33 6.06
N TYR A 458 24.75 -1.28 5.85
CA TYR A 458 24.18 -1.30 4.49
C TYR A 458 24.62 -0.10 3.67
N LYS A 459 24.67 1.12 4.25
CA LYS A 459 25.16 2.32 3.57
C LYS A 459 26.62 2.18 3.17
N LYS A 460 27.49 1.62 4.04
CA LYS A 460 28.89 1.36 3.71
C LYS A 460 29.03 0.40 2.52
N LEU A 461 28.28 -0.71 2.50
CA LEU A 461 28.28 -1.66 1.38
C LEU A 461 27.77 -1.02 0.09
N SER A 462 26.74 -0.19 0.18
CA SER A 462 26.20 0.53 -0.98
C SER A 462 27.23 1.50 -1.58
N LEU A 463 27.96 2.22 -0.74
CA LEU A 463 29.05 3.10 -1.18
C LEU A 463 30.16 2.33 -1.92
N ILE A 464 30.59 1.20 -1.34
CA ILE A 464 31.60 0.34 -1.97
C ILE A 464 31.14 -0.15 -3.34
N ASN A 465 29.88 -0.55 -3.49
CA ASN A 465 29.32 -0.99 -4.78
C ASN A 465 29.23 0.15 -5.80
N HIS A 466 28.92 1.37 -5.35
CA HIS A 466 28.93 2.55 -6.21
C HIS A 466 30.35 2.91 -6.69
N ILE A 467 31.34 2.90 -5.81
CA ILE A 467 32.75 3.15 -6.17
C ILE A 467 33.24 2.14 -7.21
N LYS A 468 32.83 0.88 -7.07
CA LYS A 468 33.19 -0.18 -8.04
C LYS A 468 32.48 -0.06 -9.39
N ASN A 469 31.46 0.81 -9.50
CA ASN A 469 30.74 1.03 -10.75
C ASN A 469 30.57 2.55 -11.07
N PRO A 470 31.69 3.26 -11.41
CA PRO A 470 31.70 4.70 -11.60
C PRO A 470 30.76 5.16 -12.74
N ALA A 471 30.59 4.34 -13.78
CA ALA A 471 29.67 4.64 -14.88
C ALA A 471 28.20 4.76 -14.41
N TYR A 472 27.79 3.94 -13.45
CA TYR A 472 26.47 4.04 -12.83
C TYR A 472 26.32 5.33 -12.02
N VAL A 473 27.34 5.69 -11.25
CA VAL A 473 27.36 6.95 -10.47
C VAL A 473 27.27 8.15 -11.39
N LEU A 474 28.06 8.17 -12.46
CA LEU A 474 28.05 9.26 -13.45
C LEU A 474 26.68 9.40 -14.13
N LYS A 475 26.10 8.28 -14.58
CA LYS A 475 24.78 8.26 -15.19
C LYS A 475 23.69 8.73 -14.23
N THR A 476 23.79 8.37 -12.94
CA THR A 476 22.84 8.80 -11.92
C THR A 476 23.02 10.30 -11.59
N ALA A 477 24.26 10.78 -11.55
CA ALA A 477 24.57 12.20 -11.35
C ALA A 477 24.02 13.08 -12.48
N LEU A 478 24.19 12.65 -13.72
CA LEU A 478 23.71 13.37 -14.90
C LEU A 478 22.17 13.39 -14.99
N ASN A 479 21.53 12.26 -14.69
CA ASN A 479 20.08 12.14 -14.84
C ASN A 479 19.31 12.61 -13.58
N HIS A 480 19.92 12.57 -12.40
CA HIS A 480 19.27 12.84 -11.12
C HIS A 480 20.22 13.52 -10.11
N PRO A 481 20.69 14.74 -10.37
CA PRO A 481 21.71 15.42 -9.53
C PRO A 481 21.25 15.59 -8.06
N LYS A 482 19.96 15.81 -7.82
CA LYS A 482 19.39 15.92 -6.47
C LYS A 482 19.56 14.64 -5.63
N ILE A 483 19.56 13.46 -6.25
CA ILE A 483 19.77 12.19 -5.55
C ILE A 483 21.19 12.09 -5.01
N ILE A 484 22.17 12.49 -5.80
CA ILE A 484 23.59 12.47 -5.39
C ILE A 484 23.82 13.43 -4.23
N VAL A 485 23.24 14.65 -4.29
CA VAL A 485 23.34 15.60 -3.18
C VAL A 485 22.70 15.05 -1.90
N LYS A 486 21.51 14.44 -2.00
CA LYS A 486 20.84 13.79 -0.86
C LYS A 486 21.66 12.60 -0.31
N TYR A 487 22.27 11.83 -1.20
CA TYR A 487 23.14 10.70 -0.84
C TYR A 487 24.42 11.16 -0.13
N ILE A 488 25.11 12.18 -0.66
CA ILE A 488 26.31 12.76 -0.03
C ILE A 488 25.98 13.35 1.34
N LYS A 489 24.84 14.06 1.47
CA LYS A 489 24.39 14.58 2.78
C LYS A 489 24.11 13.43 3.77
N SER A 490 23.51 12.33 3.31
CA SER A 490 23.25 11.15 4.18
C SER A 490 24.50 10.40 4.61
N LEU A 491 25.61 10.52 3.86
CA LEU A 491 26.92 9.99 4.25
C LEU A 491 27.60 10.83 5.32
N LYS A 492 27.39 12.16 5.33
CA LYS A 492 27.93 13.06 6.36
C LYS A 492 27.18 12.98 7.69
N SER A 493 25.96 12.46 7.70
CA SER A 493 25.10 12.29 8.88
C SER A 493 25.13 10.84 9.45
N ALA A 494 26.00 9.98 8.93
CA ALA A 494 26.24 8.62 9.37
C ALA A 494 27.65 8.45 9.96
#